data_5201f151d911458f4a2162439a7ed39f
#
_entry.id   5201f151d911458f4a2162439a7ed39f
#
_cell.length_a   1.000
_cell.length_b   1.000
_cell.length_c   1.000
_cell.angle_alpha   90.00
_cell.angle_beta   90.00
_cell.angle_gamma   90.00
#
_symmetry.space_group_name_H-M   'P 1'
#
loop_
_entity.id
_entity.type
_entity.pdbx_description
1 polymer ?
#
loop_
_entity_poly.entity_id
_entity_poly.type
_entity_poly.pdbx_seq_one_letter_code
_entity_poly.pdbx_strand_id
1 'polypeptide(L)'
;MLVQRDNGRGIAAPAATRVVVLGAVPDGERAAAWRAMLAPAVVVASGGGELPARLAPGDAVVLDGAPPGLGAEGAARLRAHVERGATLLAIAPPPAAVAGGPLGELLGLAASTPPLPRSEVVASTAESALTRRLDPEFPVVDTFVALEPRAGARTALSVSVGLRPRPAVVESDAGAGRIVVSGLGATLEALRHPQLATVLRRGVLGARVEERDLGVGLLGYGPLGGMGFAHGLAVGGTRGLALAAVCDSDAARCEAARGDFPGVRTVDTVADLAGDPGVDVVIIATPPALHAELALAMLRAGKHVVCEKPLCLRVADADRLIEAARAQGLVLTVNQNRRWDQDFTALRAAVDAGEVGEVFNVETFVGGFEHPCRAWHSDVALSGGAVYDWGSHHVDWILQLLPGMPETIETTGHKRVWHDVTNLDQVRVRLRWGDGREAQFLQSDVAAVRPPKFHVQGTAGSIAGWYRPVTFERVEPGRGYVCETAHHAEAPVELVLRRYRSGHGLVETRIPPAPERRFAFHRNLADHLHLGEPLAVTADSVRRLIAVLEAAQRSGENGGGAVRIERGETLVGART
;
A
#
# COMPACT_ATOMS: atom_id res chain seq x y z
N MET A 1 -29.14 -31.46 -16.69
CA MET A 1 -29.67 -30.17 -16.25
C MET A 1 -28.58 -29.54 -15.41
N LEU A 2 -27.61 -28.87 -16.09
CA LEU A 2 -26.46 -28.22 -15.48
C LEU A 2 -26.95 -26.89 -14.92
N VAL A 3 -26.92 -26.74 -13.59
CA VAL A 3 -27.13 -25.46 -12.92
C VAL A 3 -25.92 -24.62 -13.23
N GLN A 4 -26.08 -23.65 -14.14
CA GLN A 4 -25.13 -22.54 -14.28
C GLN A 4 -25.06 -21.78 -12.95
N ARG A 5 -23.98 -21.99 -12.20
CA ARG A 5 -23.63 -21.10 -11.09
C ARG A 5 -23.09 -19.83 -11.71
N ASP A 6 -23.77 -18.75 -11.43
CA ASP A 6 -23.42 -17.38 -11.80
C ASP A 6 -22.10 -16.99 -11.10
N ASN A 7 -20.97 -17.20 -11.78
CA ASN A 7 -19.63 -16.78 -11.36
C ASN A 7 -19.38 -15.30 -11.70
N GLY A 8 -20.43 -14.57 -12.07
CA GLY A 8 -20.36 -13.18 -12.53
C GLY A 8 -20.48 -12.14 -11.44
N ARG A 9 -19.66 -12.21 -10.39
CA ARG A 9 -19.44 -11.04 -9.53
C ARG A 9 -17.97 -10.62 -9.59
N GLY A 10 -17.58 -10.11 -10.75
CA GLY A 10 -16.49 -9.15 -10.81
C GLY A 10 -16.78 -8.07 -9.75
N ILE A 11 -15.79 -7.70 -8.93
CA ILE A 11 -15.89 -6.54 -8.04
C ILE A 11 -16.06 -5.34 -8.97
N ALA A 12 -17.32 -4.99 -9.27
CA ALA A 12 -17.60 -3.73 -9.94
C ALA A 12 -17.01 -2.66 -9.03
N ALA A 13 -16.07 -1.87 -9.55
CA ALA A 13 -15.67 -0.64 -8.88
C ALA A 13 -16.95 0.04 -8.40
N PRO A 14 -17.03 0.55 -7.16
CA PRO A 14 -18.21 1.24 -6.70
C PRO A 14 -18.55 2.30 -7.75
N ALA A 15 -19.80 2.34 -8.20
CA ALA A 15 -20.27 3.39 -9.08
C ALA A 15 -19.78 4.71 -8.49
N ALA A 16 -19.17 5.57 -9.30
CA ALA A 16 -18.50 6.79 -8.84
C ALA A 16 -19.44 7.55 -7.90
N THR A 17 -19.23 7.40 -6.59
CA THR A 17 -20.06 8.05 -5.57
C THR A 17 -19.59 9.48 -5.48
N ARG A 18 -20.51 10.41 -5.56
CA ARG A 18 -20.21 11.81 -5.32
C ARG A 18 -20.23 12.06 -3.81
N VAL A 19 -19.21 12.76 -3.30
CA VAL A 19 -19.10 13.15 -1.90
C VAL A 19 -19.05 14.66 -1.79
N VAL A 20 -19.96 15.24 -1.01
CA VAL A 20 -20.02 16.67 -0.72
C VAL A 20 -19.35 16.92 0.62
N VAL A 21 -18.22 17.63 0.64
CA VAL A 21 -17.50 18.00 1.86
C VAL A 21 -17.77 19.45 2.19
N LEU A 22 -18.46 19.69 3.31
CA LEU A 22 -18.77 21.02 3.84
C LEU A 22 -17.77 21.40 4.94
N GLY A 23 -17.27 22.64 4.92
CA GLY A 23 -16.28 23.13 5.88
C GLY A 23 -14.84 23.13 5.40
N ALA A 24 -14.53 22.43 4.29
CA ALA A 24 -13.20 22.45 3.68
C ALA A 24 -13.12 23.46 2.53
N VAL A 25 -12.10 24.35 2.56
CA VAL A 25 -11.84 25.28 1.45
C VAL A 25 -11.51 24.47 0.18
N PRO A 26 -12.14 24.74 -0.99
CA PRO A 26 -12.06 23.88 -2.17
C PRO A 26 -10.63 23.55 -2.64
N ASP A 27 -9.71 24.51 -2.59
CA ASP A 27 -8.32 24.35 -3.04
C ASP A 27 -7.32 24.22 -1.88
N GLY A 28 -7.82 24.02 -0.65
CA GLY A 28 -6.99 23.87 0.54
C GLY A 28 -6.43 22.44 0.69
N GLU A 29 -5.37 22.30 1.48
CA GLU A 29 -4.72 21.00 1.79
C GLU A 29 -5.70 19.98 2.37
N ARG A 30 -6.68 20.42 3.15
CA ARG A 30 -7.68 19.56 3.76
C ARG A 30 -8.63 18.97 2.72
N ALA A 31 -9.07 19.75 1.74
CA ALA A 31 -9.86 19.25 0.61
C ALA A 31 -9.04 18.30 -0.28
N ALA A 32 -7.74 18.56 -0.46
CA ALA A 32 -6.84 17.65 -1.16
C ALA A 32 -6.71 16.31 -0.42
N ALA A 33 -6.61 16.33 0.92
CA ALA A 33 -6.59 15.11 1.72
C ALA A 33 -7.87 14.29 1.58
N TRP A 34 -9.05 14.94 1.58
CA TRP A 34 -10.32 14.28 1.32
C TRP A 34 -10.39 13.67 -0.08
N ARG A 35 -9.93 14.38 -1.11
CA ARG A 35 -9.88 13.83 -2.49
C ARG A 35 -9.00 12.58 -2.56
N ALA A 36 -7.83 12.64 -1.94
CA ALA A 36 -6.91 11.50 -1.91
C ALA A 36 -7.50 10.29 -1.15
N MET A 37 -8.12 10.55 0.02
CA MET A 37 -8.74 9.50 0.84
C MET A 37 -9.92 8.82 0.16
N LEU A 38 -10.77 9.60 -0.51
CA LEU A 38 -12.05 9.13 -1.06
C LEU A 38 -11.97 8.70 -2.52
N ALA A 39 -10.80 8.76 -3.14
CA ALA A 39 -10.63 8.28 -4.52
C ALA A 39 -11.11 6.82 -4.66
N PRO A 40 -11.81 6.44 -5.77
CA PRO A 40 -12.10 7.24 -6.96
C PRO A 40 -13.38 8.09 -6.90
N ALA A 41 -14.01 8.28 -5.74
CA ALA A 41 -15.23 9.09 -5.63
C ALA A 41 -14.98 10.56 -6.02
N VAL A 42 -15.97 11.19 -6.62
CA VAL A 42 -15.92 12.61 -6.97
C VAL A 42 -16.17 13.45 -5.72
N VAL A 43 -15.17 14.19 -5.26
CA VAL A 43 -15.25 15.05 -4.07
C VAL A 43 -15.51 16.50 -4.47
N VAL A 44 -16.65 17.05 -4.00
CA VAL A 44 -17.01 18.46 -4.14
C VAL A 44 -16.87 19.14 -2.77
N ALA A 45 -15.87 20.00 -2.62
CA ALA A 45 -15.65 20.75 -1.39
C ALA A 45 -16.34 22.12 -1.43
N SER A 46 -16.89 22.56 -0.28
CA SER A 46 -17.50 23.89 -0.10
C SER A 46 -17.03 24.52 1.21
N GLY A 47 -16.35 25.66 1.13
CA GLY A 47 -15.86 26.40 2.30
C GLY A 47 -16.95 27.16 3.07
N GLY A 48 -18.04 27.52 2.42
CA GLY A 48 -19.14 28.32 3.00
C GLY A 48 -20.12 27.53 3.89
N GLY A 49 -20.04 26.21 3.89
CA GLY A 49 -20.90 25.34 4.72
C GLY A 49 -22.35 25.25 4.25
N GLU A 50 -22.72 25.85 3.14
CA GLU A 50 -24.06 25.76 2.57
C GLU A 50 -24.23 24.42 1.82
N LEU A 51 -25.33 23.73 2.14
CA LEU A 51 -25.75 22.56 1.41
C LEU A 51 -26.10 22.94 -0.04
N PRO A 52 -25.64 22.16 -1.04
CA PRO A 52 -26.13 22.31 -2.40
C PRO A 52 -27.66 22.31 -2.45
N ALA A 53 -28.24 23.10 -3.33
CA ALA A 53 -29.69 23.19 -3.50
C ALA A 53 -30.33 21.81 -3.75
N ARG A 54 -29.59 20.91 -4.44
CA ARG A 54 -29.98 19.51 -4.64
C ARG A 54 -28.82 18.57 -4.30
N LEU A 55 -29.09 17.58 -3.46
CA LEU A 55 -28.29 16.39 -3.25
C LEU A 55 -28.89 15.27 -4.11
N ALA A 56 -28.07 14.63 -4.93
CA ALA A 56 -28.52 13.50 -5.73
C ALA A 56 -28.73 12.25 -4.82
N PRO A 57 -29.67 11.35 -5.17
CA PRO A 57 -29.77 10.07 -4.48
C PRO A 57 -28.40 9.34 -4.50
N GLY A 58 -27.89 8.95 -3.34
CA GLY A 58 -26.57 8.30 -3.21
C GLY A 58 -25.39 9.26 -2.99
N ASP A 59 -25.58 10.59 -3.02
CA ASP A 59 -24.53 11.52 -2.57
C ASP A 59 -24.24 11.27 -1.08
N ALA A 60 -22.97 11.08 -0.72
CA ALA A 60 -22.54 11.11 0.66
C ALA A 60 -22.19 12.55 1.08
N VAL A 61 -22.39 12.89 2.35
CA VAL A 61 -22.08 14.21 2.88
C VAL A 61 -21.08 14.10 4.01
N VAL A 62 -20.05 14.94 4.00
CA VAL A 62 -19.07 15.09 5.08
C VAL A 62 -19.22 16.48 5.66
N LEU A 63 -19.44 16.57 6.98
CA LEU A 63 -19.33 17.78 7.76
C LEU A 63 -17.94 17.82 8.38
N ASP A 64 -17.06 18.62 7.80
CA ASP A 64 -15.68 18.75 8.26
C ASP A 64 -15.55 19.91 9.26
N GLY A 65 -15.69 19.58 10.54
CA GLY A 65 -15.87 20.57 11.62
C GLY A 65 -17.32 21.04 11.76
N ALA A 66 -17.51 22.31 12.12
CA ALA A 66 -18.82 22.96 12.12
C ALA A 66 -18.93 23.87 10.89
N PRO A 67 -19.60 23.43 9.82
CA PRO A 67 -19.83 24.30 8.69
C PRO A 67 -20.70 25.50 9.12
N PRO A 68 -20.21 26.73 8.97
CA PRO A 68 -21.02 27.91 9.23
C PRO A 68 -22.22 27.91 8.27
N GLY A 69 -23.42 28.08 8.79
CA GLY A 69 -24.65 28.17 7.99
C GLY A 69 -25.53 26.91 7.94
N LEU A 70 -25.15 25.81 8.58
CA LEU A 70 -26.03 24.65 8.73
C LEU A 70 -27.07 24.91 9.84
N GLY A 71 -28.11 25.70 9.57
CA GLY A 71 -29.23 25.93 10.49
C GLY A 71 -30.17 24.71 10.60
N ALA A 72 -31.29 24.90 11.31
CA ALA A 72 -32.31 23.86 11.52
C ALA A 72 -32.87 23.31 10.21
N GLU A 73 -33.06 24.15 9.20
CA GLU A 73 -33.53 23.75 7.88
C GLU A 73 -32.50 22.85 7.17
N GLY A 74 -31.21 23.23 7.22
CA GLY A 74 -30.12 22.40 6.66
C GLY A 74 -30.01 21.04 7.34
N ALA A 75 -30.13 20.99 8.66
CA ALA A 75 -30.13 19.76 9.43
C ALA A 75 -31.33 18.86 9.07
N ALA A 76 -32.51 19.43 8.88
CA ALA A 76 -33.70 18.69 8.45
C ALA A 76 -33.55 18.13 7.03
N ARG A 77 -33.00 18.93 6.11
CA ARG A 77 -32.69 18.47 4.73
C ARG A 77 -31.68 17.32 4.72
N LEU A 78 -30.62 17.41 5.53
CA LEU A 78 -29.63 16.34 5.68
C LEU A 78 -30.28 15.07 6.27
N ARG A 79 -31.07 15.22 7.32
CA ARG A 79 -31.82 14.09 7.91
C ARG A 79 -32.65 13.36 6.86
N ALA A 80 -33.48 14.09 6.13
CA ALA A 80 -34.32 13.52 5.08
C ALA A 80 -33.49 12.88 3.95
N HIS A 81 -32.30 13.41 3.67
CA HIS A 81 -31.38 12.83 2.68
C HIS A 81 -30.78 11.49 3.18
N VAL A 82 -30.32 11.44 4.43
CA VAL A 82 -29.79 10.22 5.05
C VAL A 82 -30.89 9.16 5.18
N GLU A 83 -32.07 9.52 5.64
CA GLU A 83 -33.19 8.57 5.79
C GLU A 83 -33.59 7.88 4.48
N ARG A 84 -33.30 8.51 3.33
CA ARG A 84 -33.47 7.90 1.99
C ARG A 84 -32.32 7.00 1.53
N GLY A 85 -31.32 6.74 2.38
CA GLY A 85 -30.23 5.79 2.11
C GLY A 85 -28.86 6.42 1.90
N ALA A 86 -28.70 7.74 2.12
CA ALA A 86 -27.40 8.38 2.03
C ALA A 86 -26.54 8.17 3.29
N THR A 87 -25.26 8.49 3.19
CA THR A 87 -24.32 8.47 4.32
C THR A 87 -23.94 9.90 4.73
N LEU A 88 -23.92 10.15 6.04
CA LEU A 88 -23.42 11.38 6.65
C LEU A 88 -22.22 11.04 7.55
N LEU A 89 -21.09 11.69 7.32
CA LEU A 89 -19.94 11.69 8.21
C LEU A 89 -19.76 13.07 8.81
N ALA A 90 -19.64 13.17 10.14
CA ALA A 90 -19.27 14.42 10.81
C ALA A 90 -17.93 14.27 11.54
N ILE A 91 -17.04 15.25 11.38
CA ILE A 91 -15.70 15.28 12.00
C ILE A 91 -15.67 16.34 13.09
N ALA A 92 -15.22 15.96 14.28
CA ALA A 92 -14.95 16.83 15.43
C ALA A 92 -16.06 17.89 15.65
N PRO A 93 -17.33 17.47 15.78
CA PRO A 93 -18.43 18.44 15.95
C PRO A 93 -18.26 19.21 17.25
N PRO A 94 -18.26 20.56 17.21
CA PRO A 94 -18.04 21.39 18.39
C PRO A 94 -19.19 21.29 19.39
N PRO A 95 -18.94 21.38 20.71
CA PRO A 95 -19.94 21.25 21.75
C PRO A 95 -21.13 22.19 21.57
N ALA A 96 -20.90 23.45 21.22
CA ALA A 96 -21.94 24.44 21.03
C ALA A 96 -22.91 24.11 19.87
N ALA A 97 -22.47 23.36 18.88
CA ALA A 97 -23.32 22.95 17.78
C ALA A 97 -24.12 21.66 18.09
N VAL A 98 -23.63 20.84 19.05
CA VAL A 98 -24.24 19.56 19.42
C VAL A 98 -25.24 19.70 20.56
N ALA A 99 -24.90 20.48 21.62
CA ALA A 99 -25.69 20.54 22.84
C ALA A 99 -27.09 21.15 22.59
N GLY A 100 -28.12 20.28 22.63
CA GLY A 100 -29.53 20.70 22.53
C GLY A 100 -29.96 21.29 21.19
N GLY A 101 -29.10 21.24 20.16
CA GLY A 101 -29.38 21.81 18.84
C GLY A 101 -29.78 20.76 17.78
N PRO A 102 -30.32 21.21 16.63
CA PRO A 102 -30.73 20.34 15.52
C PRO A 102 -29.62 19.45 14.99
N LEU A 103 -28.36 19.90 15.07
CA LEU A 103 -27.20 19.12 14.66
C LEU A 103 -26.94 17.93 15.61
N GLY A 104 -27.04 18.14 16.93
CA GLY A 104 -26.90 17.06 17.91
C GLY A 104 -27.99 16.00 17.76
N GLU A 105 -29.22 16.41 17.46
CA GLU A 105 -30.30 15.46 17.15
C GLU A 105 -30.06 14.71 15.86
N LEU A 106 -29.59 15.39 14.79
CA LEU A 106 -29.23 14.75 13.53
C LEU A 106 -28.12 13.72 13.73
N LEU A 107 -27.04 14.10 14.44
CA LEU A 107 -25.87 13.25 14.63
C LEU A 107 -26.07 12.13 15.68
N GLY A 108 -27.21 12.08 16.37
CA GLY A 108 -27.44 11.08 17.42
C GLY A 108 -26.55 11.29 18.66
N LEU A 109 -26.12 12.52 18.92
CA LEU A 109 -25.28 12.87 20.06
C LEU A 109 -26.09 13.61 21.15
N ALA A 110 -25.81 13.29 22.41
CA ALA A 110 -26.28 14.07 23.56
C ALA A 110 -25.36 15.27 23.81
N ALA A 111 -24.05 15.07 23.69
CA ALA A 111 -23.03 16.10 23.86
C ALA A 111 -21.74 15.70 23.12
N SER A 112 -20.83 16.66 23.00
CA SER A 112 -19.41 16.44 22.71
C SER A 112 -18.56 17.30 23.65
N THR A 113 -17.32 16.88 23.93
CA THR A 113 -16.43 17.67 24.80
C THR A 113 -15.76 18.82 24.02
N PRO A 114 -15.26 19.85 24.72
CA PRO A 114 -14.27 20.73 24.12
C PRO A 114 -13.07 19.93 23.59
N PRO A 115 -12.43 20.37 22.50
CA PRO A 115 -11.25 19.70 21.99
C PRO A 115 -10.14 19.64 23.05
N LEU A 116 -9.56 18.46 23.25
CA LEU A 116 -8.35 18.32 24.05
C LEU A 116 -7.17 18.97 23.31
N PRO A 117 -6.14 19.43 24.01
CA PRO A 117 -4.92 19.92 23.38
C PRO A 117 -4.34 18.86 22.44
N ARG A 118 -3.76 19.31 21.33
CA ARG A 118 -3.10 18.39 20.37
C ARG A 118 -2.10 17.52 21.09
N SER A 119 -2.28 16.22 21.02
CA SER A 119 -1.45 15.21 21.68
C SER A 119 -1.56 13.88 20.93
N GLU A 120 -0.61 12.99 21.17
CA GLU A 120 -0.76 11.60 20.75
C GLU A 120 -1.81 10.93 21.66
N VAL A 121 -2.80 10.33 21.04
CA VAL A 121 -3.83 9.52 21.69
C VAL A 121 -3.83 8.11 21.09
N VAL A 122 -4.11 7.11 21.89
CA VAL A 122 -4.23 5.72 21.43
C VAL A 122 -5.71 5.43 21.17
N ALA A 123 -6.03 5.16 19.91
CA ALA A 123 -7.36 4.74 19.48
C ALA A 123 -7.46 3.21 19.58
N SER A 124 -8.45 2.73 20.32
CA SER A 124 -8.76 1.30 20.47
C SER A 124 -9.97 0.95 19.62
N THR A 125 -9.90 -0.15 18.85
CA THR A 125 -10.97 -0.61 17.96
C THR A 125 -12.00 -1.45 18.71
N ALA A 126 -13.29 -1.22 18.40
CA ALA A 126 -14.36 -2.13 18.75
C ALA A 126 -14.80 -2.92 17.50
N GLU A 127 -15.55 -4.01 17.68
CA GLU A 127 -16.04 -4.78 16.55
C GLU A 127 -17.10 -4.00 15.75
N SER A 128 -16.72 -3.61 14.55
CA SER A 128 -17.55 -2.84 13.61
C SER A 128 -17.07 -3.07 12.17
N ALA A 129 -17.95 -2.86 11.21
CA ALA A 129 -17.59 -2.86 9.79
C ALA A 129 -16.52 -1.78 9.48
N LEU A 130 -16.54 -0.66 10.22
CA LEU A 130 -15.58 0.44 10.05
C LEU A 130 -14.16 0.06 10.47
N THR A 131 -14.03 -0.80 11.49
CA THR A 131 -12.76 -1.14 12.15
C THR A 131 -12.25 -2.53 11.79
N ARG A 132 -13.00 -3.27 10.98
CA ARG A 132 -12.61 -4.62 10.57
C ARG A 132 -11.21 -4.62 9.96
N ARG A 133 -10.32 -5.53 10.42
CA ARG A 133 -8.93 -5.70 9.99
C ARG A 133 -7.97 -4.56 10.31
N LEU A 134 -8.39 -3.59 11.10
CA LEU A 134 -7.47 -2.63 11.69
C LEU A 134 -6.73 -3.25 12.86
N ASP A 135 -5.61 -2.65 13.23
CA ASP A 135 -4.93 -3.04 14.47
C ASP A 135 -5.85 -2.78 15.66
N PRO A 136 -5.80 -3.62 16.71
CA PRO A 136 -6.64 -3.44 17.89
C PRO A 136 -6.50 -2.06 18.52
N GLU A 137 -5.28 -1.52 18.46
CA GLU A 137 -4.92 -0.19 18.94
C GLU A 137 -3.94 0.47 17.98
N PHE A 138 -4.06 1.79 17.80
CA PHE A 138 -3.11 2.58 17.02
C PHE A 138 -3.01 4.02 17.54
N PRO A 139 -1.78 4.62 17.56
CA PRO A 139 -1.60 5.99 17.99
C PRO A 139 -2.03 6.98 16.90
N VAL A 140 -2.66 8.08 17.30
CA VAL A 140 -3.02 9.20 16.42
C VAL A 140 -2.65 10.51 17.10
N VAL A 141 -1.99 11.42 16.38
CA VAL A 141 -1.72 12.77 16.88
C VAL A 141 -2.85 13.70 16.45
N ASP A 142 -3.67 14.16 17.40
CA ASP A 142 -4.85 14.97 17.09
C ASP A 142 -5.25 15.89 18.23
N THR A 143 -6.25 16.74 17.95
CA THR A 143 -7.08 17.44 18.94
C THR A 143 -8.37 16.64 19.10
N PHE A 144 -8.39 15.74 20.06
CA PHE A 144 -9.49 14.79 20.26
C PHE A 144 -10.73 15.45 20.87
N VAL A 145 -11.90 15.14 20.32
CA VAL A 145 -13.22 15.49 20.84
C VAL A 145 -13.92 14.22 21.31
N ALA A 146 -14.16 14.05 22.60
CA ALA A 146 -14.92 12.91 23.09
C ALA A 146 -16.41 13.07 22.79
N LEU A 147 -17.06 11.99 22.35
CA LEU A 147 -18.45 11.96 21.95
C LEU A 147 -19.32 11.36 23.05
N GLU A 148 -20.51 11.89 23.26
CA GLU A 148 -21.54 11.31 24.12
C GLU A 148 -22.72 10.87 23.24
N PRO A 149 -22.71 9.60 22.77
CA PRO A 149 -23.75 9.09 21.89
C PRO A 149 -25.09 8.91 22.62
N ARG A 150 -26.19 9.09 21.91
CA ARG A 150 -27.54 8.71 22.37
C ARG A 150 -27.74 7.20 22.27
N ALA A 151 -28.78 6.69 22.91
CA ALA A 151 -29.14 5.27 22.83
C ALA A 151 -29.34 4.82 21.38
N GLY A 152 -28.80 3.64 21.03
CA GLY A 152 -28.87 3.06 19.69
C GLY A 152 -27.63 3.30 18.81
N ALA A 153 -26.74 4.22 19.18
CA ALA A 153 -25.46 4.35 18.49
C ALA A 153 -24.43 3.31 18.95
N ARG A 154 -23.61 2.84 18.03
CA ARG A 154 -22.53 1.89 18.28
C ARG A 154 -21.18 2.61 18.26
N THR A 155 -20.31 2.30 19.22
CA THR A 155 -18.94 2.84 19.25
C THR A 155 -18.02 1.96 18.41
N ALA A 156 -17.38 2.54 17.40
CA ALA A 156 -16.41 1.87 16.55
C ALA A 156 -14.95 2.08 17.02
N LEU A 157 -14.62 3.30 17.50
CA LEU A 157 -13.33 3.61 18.12
C LEU A 157 -13.54 4.30 19.49
N SER A 158 -12.64 3.98 20.42
CA SER A 158 -12.54 4.65 21.71
C SER A 158 -11.13 5.20 21.90
N VAL A 159 -10.99 6.28 22.67
CA VAL A 159 -9.72 6.85 23.12
C VAL A 159 -9.69 6.87 24.64
N SER A 160 -8.60 6.41 25.24
CA SER A 160 -8.43 6.46 26.69
C SER A 160 -8.01 7.85 27.15
N VAL A 161 -8.86 8.47 27.97
CA VAL A 161 -8.60 9.77 28.59
C VAL A 161 -8.69 9.61 30.10
N GLY A 162 -7.57 9.83 30.82
CA GLY A 162 -7.51 9.63 32.27
C GLY A 162 -7.93 8.22 32.69
N LEU A 163 -7.44 7.21 32.01
CA LEU A 163 -7.72 5.77 32.22
C LEU A 163 -9.18 5.35 31.98
N ARG A 164 -9.98 6.20 31.33
CA ARG A 164 -11.36 5.89 30.96
C ARG A 164 -11.51 5.89 29.44
N PRO A 165 -12.06 4.84 28.84
CA PRO A 165 -12.36 4.84 27.40
C PRO A 165 -13.50 5.84 27.13
N ARG A 166 -13.28 6.69 26.12
CA ARG A 166 -14.26 7.67 25.62
C ARG A 166 -14.56 7.35 24.17
N PRO A 167 -15.84 7.36 23.75
CA PRO A 167 -16.20 7.18 22.36
C PRO A 167 -15.52 8.22 21.47
N ALA A 168 -14.81 7.74 20.44
CA ALA A 168 -14.07 8.55 19.49
C ALA A 168 -14.68 8.50 18.09
N VAL A 169 -15.19 7.33 17.67
CA VAL A 169 -15.99 7.19 16.45
C VAL A 169 -17.24 6.40 16.80
N VAL A 170 -18.39 6.95 16.45
CA VAL A 170 -19.70 6.32 16.65
C VAL A 170 -20.46 6.23 15.33
N GLU A 171 -21.26 5.19 15.19
CA GLU A 171 -22.14 4.97 14.03
C GLU A 171 -23.57 4.71 14.48
N SER A 172 -24.53 5.18 13.70
CA SER A 172 -25.95 4.96 13.92
C SER A 172 -26.68 4.85 12.59
N ASP A 173 -27.76 4.05 12.57
CA ASP A 173 -28.63 3.93 11.43
C ASP A 173 -29.68 5.05 11.48
N ALA A 174 -30.06 5.61 10.33
CA ALA A 174 -31.10 6.64 10.21
C ALA A 174 -31.95 6.36 8.97
N GLY A 175 -33.12 5.76 9.16
CA GLY A 175 -33.96 5.27 8.06
C GLY A 175 -33.22 4.19 7.27
N ALA A 176 -33.07 4.40 5.95
CA ALA A 176 -32.30 3.51 5.08
C ALA A 176 -30.81 3.89 4.99
N GLY A 177 -30.40 4.97 5.61
CA GLY A 177 -29.02 5.50 5.55
C GLY A 177 -28.28 5.37 6.87
N ARG A 178 -27.09 5.97 6.92
CA ARG A 178 -26.16 5.84 8.05
C ARG A 178 -25.52 7.18 8.42
N ILE A 179 -25.29 7.36 9.71
CA ILE A 179 -24.59 8.49 10.27
C ILE A 179 -23.36 7.97 11.01
N VAL A 180 -22.21 8.52 10.68
CA VAL A 180 -20.94 8.27 11.37
C VAL A 180 -20.43 9.58 11.93
N VAL A 181 -20.03 9.60 13.20
CA VAL A 181 -19.45 10.77 13.83
C VAL A 181 -18.08 10.41 14.36
N SER A 182 -17.08 11.20 14.00
CA SER A 182 -15.71 11.06 14.48
C SER A 182 -15.29 12.27 15.31
N GLY A 183 -14.82 12.03 16.51
CA GLY A 183 -14.12 13.01 17.33
C GLY A 183 -12.63 13.11 17.02
N LEU A 184 -12.14 12.29 16.08
CA LEU A 184 -10.79 12.29 15.52
C LEU A 184 -10.83 12.79 14.06
N GLY A 185 -9.68 13.27 13.54
CA GLY A 185 -9.54 13.82 12.19
C GLY A 185 -9.65 15.34 12.14
N ALA A 186 -9.56 16.01 13.29
CA ALA A 186 -9.60 17.48 13.37
C ALA A 186 -8.33 18.10 12.76
N THR A 187 -7.16 17.48 12.97
CA THR A 187 -5.90 17.91 12.34
C THR A 187 -5.68 17.25 10.98
N LEU A 188 -4.91 17.90 10.12
CA LEU A 188 -4.55 17.33 8.82
C LEU A 188 -3.69 16.06 8.96
N GLU A 189 -2.84 16.01 9.99
CA GLU A 189 -2.02 14.85 10.32
C GLU A 189 -2.89 13.65 10.70
N ALA A 190 -3.88 13.84 11.57
CA ALA A 190 -4.82 12.79 11.94
C ALA A 190 -5.66 12.33 10.73
N LEU A 191 -6.12 13.26 9.88
CA LEU A 191 -6.89 12.94 8.68
C LEU A 191 -6.08 12.09 7.68
N ARG A 192 -4.75 12.26 7.64
CA ARG A 192 -3.83 11.48 6.80
C ARG A 192 -3.35 10.19 7.47
N HIS A 193 -3.71 9.95 8.74
CA HIS A 193 -3.28 8.73 9.44
C HIS A 193 -3.91 7.48 8.78
N PRO A 194 -3.12 6.48 8.35
CA PRO A 194 -3.61 5.41 7.47
C PRO A 194 -4.81 4.65 8.02
N GLN A 195 -4.80 4.27 9.31
CA GLN A 195 -5.89 3.52 9.91
C GLN A 195 -7.12 4.39 10.18
N LEU A 196 -6.94 5.63 10.64
CA LEU A 196 -8.06 6.56 10.80
C LEU A 196 -8.68 6.92 9.44
N ALA A 197 -7.86 7.19 8.42
CA ALA A 197 -8.34 7.44 7.07
C ALA A 197 -9.19 6.27 6.55
N THR A 198 -8.78 5.02 6.82
CA THR A 198 -9.57 3.83 6.49
C THR A 198 -10.94 3.83 7.18
N VAL A 199 -10.99 4.14 8.49
CA VAL A 199 -12.28 4.24 9.22
C VAL A 199 -13.17 5.31 8.61
N LEU A 200 -12.64 6.50 8.36
CA LEU A 200 -13.40 7.63 7.81
C LEU A 200 -13.88 7.34 6.38
N ARG A 201 -13.02 6.75 5.55
CA ARG A 201 -13.38 6.34 4.19
C ARG A 201 -14.53 5.33 4.18
N ARG A 202 -14.44 4.30 5.01
CA ARG A 202 -15.53 3.32 5.19
C ARG A 202 -16.79 3.96 5.76
N GLY A 203 -16.60 4.95 6.62
CA GLY A 203 -17.68 5.79 7.15
C GLY A 203 -18.44 6.52 6.05
N VAL A 204 -17.80 6.94 4.97
CA VAL A 204 -18.40 7.67 3.86
C VAL A 204 -18.91 6.74 2.75
N LEU A 205 -18.05 5.84 2.28
CA LEU A 205 -18.32 5.02 1.09
C LEU A 205 -19.01 3.68 1.39
N GLY A 206 -19.12 3.34 2.68
CA GLY A 206 -19.58 2.02 3.12
C GLY A 206 -18.43 1.01 3.18
N ALA A 207 -18.58 0.02 4.04
CA ALA A 207 -17.72 -1.15 4.08
C ALA A 207 -18.44 -2.29 3.35
N ARG A 208 -17.80 -2.86 2.33
CA ARG A 208 -18.23 -4.14 1.77
C ARG A 208 -17.76 -5.24 2.71
N VAL A 209 -18.61 -6.20 2.98
CA VAL A 209 -18.28 -7.33 3.86
C VAL A 209 -18.57 -8.60 3.08
N GLU A 210 -17.52 -9.30 2.65
CA GLU A 210 -17.66 -10.72 2.31
C GLU A 210 -17.47 -11.56 3.57
N GLU A 211 -18.38 -12.55 3.75
CA GLU A 211 -18.46 -13.34 4.98
C GLU A 211 -17.45 -14.49 5.03
N ARG A 212 -16.87 -14.88 3.87
CA ARG A 212 -15.90 -15.98 3.79
C ARG A 212 -14.48 -15.50 3.52
N ASP A 213 -13.49 -16.25 3.99
CA ASP A 213 -12.12 -16.06 3.57
C ASP A 213 -11.94 -16.48 2.10
N LEU A 214 -11.13 -15.71 1.36
CA LEU A 214 -10.77 -16.05 -0.02
C LEU A 214 -9.73 -17.16 -0.03
N GLY A 215 -9.99 -18.21 -0.80
CA GLY A 215 -9.03 -19.29 -0.98
C GLY A 215 -7.84 -18.84 -1.81
N VAL A 216 -6.64 -19.01 -1.26
CA VAL A 216 -5.38 -18.68 -1.92
C VAL A 216 -4.67 -19.96 -2.36
N GLY A 217 -4.34 -20.03 -3.66
CA GLY A 217 -3.45 -21.02 -4.22
C GLY A 217 -2.03 -20.47 -4.35
N LEU A 218 -1.03 -21.23 -3.93
CA LEU A 218 0.38 -20.93 -4.17
C LEU A 218 0.88 -21.71 -5.36
N LEU A 219 1.42 -21.04 -6.36
CA LEU A 219 2.07 -21.64 -7.52
C LEU A 219 3.58 -21.43 -7.46
N GLY A 220 4.31 -22.50 -7.13
CA GLY A 220 5.72 -22.45 -6.77
C GLY A 220 5.92 -22.32 -5.25
N TYR A 221 6.30 -23.43 -4.60
CA TYR A 221 6.57 -23.40 -3.15
C TYR A 221 8.04 -23.08 -2.86
N GLY A 222 8.91 -23.56 -3.71
CA GLY A 222 10.34 -23.34 -3.59
C GLY A 222 11.01 -24.15 -2.47
N PRO A 223 12.33 -24.03 -2.32
CA PRO A 223 13.06 -24.65 -1.22
C PRO A 223 12.65 -24.03 0.12
N LEU A 224 12.93 -24.73 1.22
CA LEU A 224 12.66 -24.28 2.59
C LEU A 224 13.16 -22.83 2.79
N GLY A 225 12.30 -21.99 3.35
CA GLY A 225 12.57 -20.56 3.51
C GLY A 225 12.39 -19.71 2.24
N GLY A 226 11.95 -20.30 1.12
CA GLY A 226 11.62 -19.57 -0.11
C GLY A 226 10.32 -18.75 -0.01
N MET A 227 10.00 -18.02 -1.07
CA MET A 227 8.85 -17.12 -1.09
C MET A 227 7.52 -17.85 -0.95
N GLY A 228 7.40 -19.10 -1.41
CA GLY A 228 6.18 -19.89 -1.20
C GLY A 228 5.84 -20.09 0.28
N PHE A 229 6.83 -20.45 1.10
CA PHE A 229 6.68 -20.56 2.55
C PHE A 229 6.31 -19.19 3.18
N ALA A 230 7.01 -18.13 2.80
CA ALA A 230 6.74 -16.77 3.30
C ALA A 230 5.31 -16.31 2.98
N HIS A 231 4.83 -16.58 1.76
CA HIS A 231 3.45 -16.32 1.36
C HIS A 231 2.44 -17.15 2.14
N GLY A 232 2.73 -18.43 2.37
CA GLY A 232 1.86 -19.31 3.18
C GLY A 232 1.68 -18.77 4.59
N LEU A 233 2.77 -18.34 5.24
CA LEU A 233 2.71 -17.68 6.56
C LEU A 233 1.92 -16.37 6.51
N ALA A 234 2.15 -15.55 5.50
CA ALA A 234 1.47 -14.27 5.37
C ALA A 234 -0.03 -14.43 5.11
N VAL A 235 -0.41 -15.39 4.28
CA VAL A 235 -1.82 -15.75 4.03
C VAL A 235 -2.47 -16.23 5.32
N GLY A 236 -1.86 -17.17 6.05
CA GLY A 236 -2.38 -17.67 7.33
C GLY A 236 -2.45 -16.60 8.42
N GLY A 237 -1.58 -15.59 8.38
CA GLY A 237 -1.57 -14.44 9.30
C GLY A 237 -2.45 -13.27 8.85
N THR A 238 -3.15 -13.37 7.73
CA THR A 238 -4.00 -12.30 7.18
C THR A 238 -5.47 -12.70 7.20
N ARG A 239 -6.27 -12.01 8.01
CA ARG A 239 -7.73 -12.24 8.07
C ARG A 239 -8.34 -12.05 6.67
N GLY A 240 -9.24 -12.98 6.28
CA GLY A 240 -9.94 -12.96 5.00
C GLY A 240 -9.19 -13.65 3.87
N LEU A 241 -8.01 -14.20 4.14
CA LEU A 241 -7.32 -15.10 3.24
C LEU A 241 -7.15 -16.47 3.92
N ALA A 242 -7.29 -17.54 3.17
CA ALA A 242 -7.06 -18.90 3.63
C ALA A 242 -6.19 -19.65 2.61
N LEU A 243 -5.12 -20.28 3.06
CA LEU A 243 -4.28 -21.10 2.18
C LEU A 243 -5.06 -22.37 1.78
N ALA A 244 -5.50 -22.43 0.53
CA ALA A 244 -6.37 -23.48 0.02
C ALA A 244 -5.60 -24.60 -0.67
N ALA A 245 -4.60 -24.25 -1.47
CA ALA A 245 -3.83 -25.22 -2.25
C ALA A 245 -2.40 -24.75 -2.52
N VAL A 246 -1.48 -25.70 -2.70
CA VAL A 246 -0.12 -25.46 -3.17
C VAL A 246 0.14 -26.30 -4.41
N CYS A 247 0.72 -25.72 -5.44
CA CYS A 247 1.15 -26.37 -6.66
C CYS A 247 2.66 -26.17 -6.83
N ASP A 248 3.41 -27.24 -6.93
CA ASP A 248 4.81 -27.22 -7.32
C ASP A 248 5.10 -28.43 -8.21
N SER A 249 6.01 -28.29 -9.17
CA SER A 249 6.43 -29.38 -10.04
C SER A 249 7.30 -30.43 -9.33
N ASP A 250 7.83 -30.09 -8.16
CA ASP A 250 8.65 -30.97 -7.33
C ASP A 250 7.81 -31.55 -6.19
N ALA A 251 7.59 -32.87 -6.22
CA ALA A 251 6.82 -33.58 -5.19
C ALA A 251 7.38 -33.40 -3.78
N ALA A 252 8.71 -33.24 -3.63
CA ALA A 252 9.33 -33.01 -2.32
C ALA A 252 8.93 -31.63 -1.74
N ARG A 253 8.71 -30.64 -2.60
CA ARG A 253 8.23 -29.32 -2.19
C ARG A 253 6.75 -29.34 -1.80
N CYS A 254 5.95 -30.12 -2.51
CA CYS A 254 4.56 -30.38 -2.13
C CYS A 254 4.47 -31.08 -0.76
N GLU A 255 5.38 -32.03 -0.48
CA GLU A 255 5.44 -32.69 0.83
C GLU A 255 5.87 -31.70 1.94
N ALA A 256 6.88 -30.86 1.66
CA ALA A 256 7.28 -29.79 2.58
C ALA A 256 6.11 -28.85 2.90
N ALA A 257 5.34 -28.44 1.89
CA ALA A 257 4.17 -27.57 2.09
C ALA A 257 3.10 -28.23 2.99
N ARG A 258 2.86 -29.54 2.86
CA ARG A 258 1.95 -30.27 3.76
C ARG A 258 2.45 -30.32 5.20
N GLY A 259 3.78 -30.43 5.38
CA GLY A 259 4.41 -30.39 6.70
C GLY A 259 4.32 -29.02 7.35
N ASP A 260 4.56 -27.95 6.58
CA ASP A 260 4.57 -26.58 7.08
C ASP A 260 3.15 -26.01 7.32
N PHE A 261 2.17 -26.45 6.52
CA PHE A 261 0.77 -25.99 6.60
C PHE A 261 -0.19 -27.19 6.70
N PRO A 262 -0.40 -27.73 7.88
CA PRO A 262 -1.28 -28.89 8.09
C PRO A 262 -2.71 -28.64 7.53
N GLY A 263 -3.16 -29.57 6.69
CA GLY A 263 -4.47 -29.49 6.04
C GLY A 263 -4.48 -28.77 4.68
N VAL A 264 -3.36 -28.20 4.22
CA VAL A 264 -3.28 -27.65 2.88
C VAL A 264 -3.36 -28.78 1.84
N ARG A 265 -4.10 -28.53 0.77
CA ARG A 265 -4.11 -29.45 -0.39
C ARG A 265 -2.91 -29.16 -1.28
N THR A 266 -2.36 -30.20 -1.88
CA THR A 266 -1.37 -30.05 -2.94
C THR A 266 -1.93 -30.56 -4.25
N VAL A 267 -1.60 -29.89 -5.34
CA VAL A 267 -1.99 -30.27 -6.69
C VAL A 267 -0.74 -30.33 -7.57
N ASP A 268 -0.75 -31.24 -8.53
CA ASP A 268 0.46 -31.56 -9.30
C ASP A 268 0.61 -30.71 -10.57
N THR A 269 -0.49 -30.11 -11.04
CA THR A 269 -0.48 -29.34 -12.28
C THR A 269 -1.05 -27.93 -12.12
N VAL A 270 -0.58 -27.04 -12.97
CA VAL A 270 -1.10 -25.68 -13.11
C VAL A 270 -2.59 -25.68 -13.48
N ALA A 271 -3.01 -26.67 -14.29
CA ALA A 271 -4.39 -26.82 -14.71
C ALA A 271 -5.31 -27.21 -13.54
N ASP A 272 -4.86 -28.09 -12.64
CA ASP A 272 -5.62 -28.48 -11.45
C ASP A 272 -5.80 -27.28 -10.51
N LEU A 273 -4.76 -26.47 -10.31
CA LEU A 273 -4.85 -25.25 -9.52
C LEU A 273 -5.81 -24.23 -10.16
N ALA A 274 -5.72 -24.06 -11.48
CA ALA A 274 -6.58 -23.16 -12.24
C ALA A 274 -8.06 -23.57 -12.17
N GLY A 275 -8.34 -24.88 -12.24
CA GLY A 275 -9.69 -25.45 -12.17
C GLY A 275 -10.27 -25.58 -10.77
N ASP A 276 -9.51 -25.32 -9.72
CA ASP A 276 -9.94 -25.51 -8.34
C ASP A 276 -10.98 -24.45 -7.92
N PRO A 277 -12.22 -24.85 -7.61
CA PRO A 277 -13.28 -23.93 -7.18
C PRO A 277 -13.04 -23.34 -5.79
N GLY A 278 -12.16 -23.92 -4.97
CA GLY A 278 -11.79 -23.44 -3.65
C GLY A 278 -10.69 -22.37 -3.69
N VAL A 279 -10.13 -22.05 -4.88
CA VAL A 279 -9.10 -21.04 -5.08
C VAL A 279 -9.70 -19.82 -5.76
N ASP A 280 -9.63 -18.67 -5.12
CA ASP A 280 -10.06 -17.36 -5.64
C ASP A 280 -8.90 -16.54 -6.14
N VAL A 281 -7.76 -16.62 -5.44
CA VAL A 281 -6.54 -15.86 -5.68
C VAL A 281 -5.38 -16.82 -5.88
N VAL A 282 -4.54 -16.59 -6.88
CA VAL A 282 -3.31 -17.35 -7.06
C VAL A 282 -2.11 -16.43 -6.85
N ILE A 283 -1.20 -16.85 -5.96
CA ILE A 283 0.11 -16.22 -5.78
C ILE A 283 1.14 -17.04 -6.54
N ILE A 284 1.83 -16.41 -7.50
CA ILE A 284 2.86 -17.02 -8.34
C ILE A 284 4.22 -16.66 -7.76
N ALA A 285 4.94 -17.68 -7.28
CA ALA A 285 6.26 -17.56 -6.67
C ALA A 285 7.30 -18.47 -7.38
N THR A 286 7.21 -18.56 -8.69
CA THR A 286 8.13 -19.25 -9.58
C THR A 286 9.27 -18.33 -10.02
N PRO A 287 10.27 -18.79 -10.76
CA PRO A 287 11.24 -17.91 -11.40
C PRO A 287 10.59 -16.93 -12.40
N PRO A 288 11.11 -15.68 -12.51
CA PRO A 288 10.53 -14.60 -13.32
C PRO A 288 10.24 -14.93 -14.79
N ALA A 289 11.08 -15.76 -15.40
CA ALA A 289 10.89 -16.19 -16.79
C ALA A 289 9.53 -16.90 -17.04
N LEU A 290 8.92 -17.47 -16.00
CA LEU A 290 7.65 -18.21 -16.08
C LEU A 290 6.43 -17.33 -15.73
N HIS A 291 6.62 -16.16 -15.13
CA HIS A 291 5.56 -15.36 -14.55
C HIS A 291 4.47 -15.00 -15.56
N ALA A 292 4.84 -14.49 -16.73
CA ALA A 292 3.88 -13.97 -17.71
C ALA A 292 2.88 -15.05 -18.17
N GLU A 293 3.35 -16.23 -18.55
CA GLU A 293 2.48 -17.30 -19.04
C GLU A 293 1.63 -17.91 -17.93
N LEU A 294 2.20 -18.10 -16.73
CA LEU A 294 1.46 -18.61 -15.58
C LEU A 294 0.39 -17.61 -15.12
N ALA A 295 0.72 -16.34 -15.04
CA ALA A 295 -0.24 -15.29 -14.69
C ALA A 295 -1.39 -15.21 -15.70
N LEU A 296 -1.09 -15.28 -17.01
CA LEU A 296 -2.10 -15.28 -18.05
C LEU A 296 -3.04 -16.50 -17.95
N ALA A 297 -2.47 -17.69 -17.66
CA ALA A 297 -3.25 -18.91 -17.48
C ALA A 297 -4.23 -18.77 -16.29
N MET A 298 -3.78 -18.23 -15.15
CA MET A 298 -4.62 -18.01 -13.97
C MET A 298 -5.72 -16.95 -14.21
N LEU A 299 -5.36 -15.83 -14.85
CA LEU A 299 -6.35 -14.82 -15.24
C LEU A 299 -7.43 -15.40 -16.16
N ARG A 300 -7.05 -16.17 -17.19
CA ARG A 300 -8.00 -16.85 -18.09
C ARG A 300 -8.91 -17.84 -17.37
N ALA A 301 -8.44 -18.44 -16.29
CA ALA A 301 -9.23 -19.32 -15.43
C ALA A 301 -10.14 -18.57 -14.43
N GLY A 302 -10.19 -17.24 -14.49
CA GLY A 302 -11.03 -16.41 -13.61
C GLY A 302 -10.47 -16.23 -12.20
N LYS A 303 -9.14 -16.38 -12.01
CA LYS A 303 -8.49 -16.20 -10.71
C LYS A 303 -7.89 -14.79 -10.61
N HIS A 304 -8.02 -14.15 -9.44
CA HIS A 304 -7.18 -12.99 -9.12
C HIS A 304 -5.71 -13.43 -9.05
N VAL A 305 -4.80 -12.59 -9.48
CA VAL A 305 -3.38 -12.94 -9.55
C VAL A 305 -2.53 -11.97 -8.75
N VAL A 306 -1.74 -12.54 -7.87
CA VAL A 306 -0.57 -11.92 -7.26
C VAL A 306 0.67 -12.56 -7.88
N CYS A 307 1.58 -11.77 -8.40
CA CYS A 307 2.84 -12.28 -8.91
C CYS A 307 4.00 -11.85 -8.02
N GLU A 308 5.01 -12.70 -7.85
CA GLU A 308 6.28 -12.25 -7.31
C GLU A 308 6.95 -11.26 -8.26
N LYS A 309 7.84 -10.44 -7.69
CA LYS A 309 8.62 -9.48 -8.49
C LYS A 309 9.73 -10.18 -9.28
N PRO A 310 10.04 -9.68 -10.47
CA PRO A 310 9.28 -8.75 -11.31
C PRO A 310 8.03 -9.41 -11.89
N LEU A 311 7.00 -8.64 -12.25
CA LEU A 311 5.80 -9.18 -12.91
C LEU A 311 6.14 -10.01 -14.15
N CYS A 312 7.04 -9.50 -14.96
CA CYS A 312 7.53 -10.09 -16.21
C CYS A 312 8.79 -9.35 -16.65
N LEU A 313 9.40 -9.78 -17.75
CA LEU A 313 10.64 -9.19 -18.27
C LEU A 313 10.42 -8.24 -19.44
N ARG A 314 9.18 -8.10 -19.96
CA ARG A 314 8.86 -7.24 -21.11
C ARG A 314 7.57 -6.48 -20.89
N VAL A 315 7.53 -5.22 -21.35
CA VAL A 315 6.34 -4.36 -21.29
C VAL A 315 5.16 -4.97 -22.03
N ALA A 316 5.40 -5.57 -23.19
CA ALA A 316 4.35 -6.23 -23.97
C ALA A 316 3.64 -7.35 -23.21
N ASP A 317 4.37 -8.08 -22.36
CA ASP A 317 3.79 -9.11 -21.50
C ASP A 317 2.97 -8.47 -20.37
N ALA A 318 3.46 -7.38 -19.77
CA ALA A 318 2.72 -6.63 -18.77
C ALA A 318 1.39 -6.08 -19.35
N ASP A 319 1.42 -5.51 -20.55
CA ASP A 319 0.22 -5.00 -21.22
C ASP A 319 -0.80 -6.11 -21.49
N ARG A 320 -0.36 -7.25 -21.98
CA ARG A 320 -1.19 -8.44 -22.22
C ARG A 320 -1.86 -8.95 -20.93
N LEU A 321 -1.13 -8.96 -19.82
CA LEU A 321 -1.65 -9.38 -18.51
C LEU A 321 -2.66 -8.37 -17.95
N ILE A 322 -2.38 -7.08 -18.06
CA ILE A 322 -3.27 -6.00 -17.62
C ILE A 322 -4.59 -6.03 -18.39
N GLU A 323 -4.51 -6.20 -19.71
CA GLU A 323 -5.70 -6.31 -20.55
C GLU A 323 -6.54 -7.54 -20.18
N ALA A 324 -5.90 -8.70 -19.99
CA ALA A 324 -6.59 -9.92 -19.57
C ALA A 324 -7.28 -9.77 -18.20
N ALA A 325 -6.63 -9.13 -17.22
CA ALA A 325 -7.20 -8.87 -15.92
C ALA A 325 -8.40 -7.91 -15.99
N ARG A 326 -8.26 -6.82 -16.75
CA ARG A 326 -9.33 -5.82 -16.95
C ARG A 326 -10.55 -6.41 -17.65
N ALA A 327 -10.33 -7.21 -18.70
CA ALA A 327 -11.42 -7.83 -19.47
C ALA A 327 -12.31 -8.73 -18.62
N GLN A 328 -11.79 -9.29 -17.54
CA GLN A 328 -12.52 -10.18 -16.63
C GLN A 328 -12.85 -9.55 -15.28
N GLY A 329 -12.52 -8.27 -15.06
CA GLY A 329 -12.72 -7.61 -13.77
C GLY A 329 -11.88 -8.21 -12.63
N LEU A 330 -10.72 -8.80 -12.95
CA LEU A 330 -9.85 -9.45 -11.99
C LEU A 330 -8.74 -8.52 -11.49
N VAL A 331 -8.27 -8.79 -10.29
CA VAL A 331 -7.10 -8.12 -9.72
C VAL A 331 -5.83 -8.79 -10.23
N LEU A 332 -4.92 -7.95 -10.76
CA LEU A 332 -3.54 -8.29 -11.04
C LEU A 332 -2.64 -7.35 -10.22
N THR A 333 -1.81 -7.91 -9.36
CA THR A 333 -0.87 -7.16 -8.53
C THR A 333 0.45 -7.91 -8.36
N VAL A 334 1.47 -7.22 -7.84
CA VAL A 334 2.82 -7.77 -7.64
C VAL A 334 3.24 -7.58 -6.19
N ASN A 335 3.91 -8.58 -5.64
CA ASN A 335 4.43 -8.52 -4.27
C ASN A 335 5.61 -7.54 -4.15
N GLN A 336 5.35 -6.25 -4.32
CA GLN A 336 6.31 -5.17 -4.02
C GLN A 336 6.34 -4.90 -2.52
N ASN A 337 6.63 -5.94 -1.73
CA ASN A 337 6.58 -5.94 -0.28
C ASN A 337 7.50 -4.89 0.37
N ARG A 338 8.60 -4.53 -0.30
CA ARG A 338 9.56 -3.54 0.21
C ARG A 338 9.06 -2.10 0.18
N ARG A 339 7.86 -1.83 -0.38
CA ARG A 339 7.17 -0.54 -0.17
C ARG A 339 6.82 -0.29 1.30
N TRP A 340 6.79 -1.34 2.11
CA TRP A 340 6.52 -1.30 3.55
C TRP A 340 7.77 -1.56 4.42
N ASP A 341 8.97 -1.60 3.82
CA ASP A 341 10.21 -1.61 4.60
C ASP A 341 10.21 -0.41 5.55
N GLN A 342 10.57 -0.64 6.80
CA GLN A 342 10.47 0.36 7.87
C GLN A 342 11.25 1.64 7.58
N ASP A 343 12.45 1.50 6.99
CA ASP A 343 13.28 2.63 6.59
C ASP A 343 12.72 3.36 5.37
N PHE A 344 12.22 2.65 4.35
CA PHE A 344 11.59 3.28 3.19
C PHE A 344 10.30 3.99 3.58
N THR A 345 9.50 3.41 4.46
CA THR A 345 8.28 4.05 4.98
C THR A 345 8.60 5.35 5.72
N ALA A 346 9.66 5.35 6.57
CA ALA A 346 10.11 6.55 7.27
C ALA A 346 10.69 7.61 6.32
N LEU A 347 11.48 7.18 5.32
CA LEU A 347 12.04 8.04 4.27
C LEU A 347 10.93 8.74 3.50
N ARG A 348 9.94 7.98 3.03
CA ARG A 348 8.82 8.51 2.26
C ARG A 348 7.99 9.49 3.09
N ALA A 349 7.70 9.16 4.35
CA ALA A 349 6.99 10.07 5.24
C ALA A 349 7.71 11.42 5.42
N ALA A 350 9.04 11.41 5.55
CA ALA A 350 9.84 12.62 5.65
C ALA A 350 9.82 13.44 4.34
N VAL A 351 9.88 12.77 3.18
CA VAL A 351 9.78 13.43 1.86
C VAL A 351 8.38 14.01 1.67
N ASP A 352 7.32 13.26 1.95
CA ASP A 352 5.93 13.69 1.83
C ASP A 352 5.59 14.86 2.80
N ALA A 353 6.28 14.92 3.94
CA ALA A 353 6.20 16.05 4.88
C ALA A 353 6.98 17.30 4.43
N GLY A 354 7.68 17.23 3.29
CA GLY A 354 8.46 18.35 2.75
C GLY A 354 9.77 18.61 3.49
N GLU A 355 10.27 17.67 4.29
CA GLU A 355 11.46 17.85 5.13
C GLU A 355 12.74 18.17 4.33
N VAL A 356 12.80 17.77 3.07
CA VAL A 356 13.92 18.06 2.17
C VAL A 356 13.57 19.06 1.06
N GLY A 357 12.33 19.57 1.01
CA GLY A 357 11.83 20.38 -0.09
C GLY A 357 11.57 19.55 -1.34
N GLU A 358 11.70 20.16 -2.54
CA GLU A 358 11.56 19.43 -3.80
C GLU A 358 12.71 18.46 -4.01
N VAL A 359 12.41 17.16 -4.15
CA VAL A 359 13.41 16.13 -4.42
C VAL A 359 13.84 16.20 -5.88
N PHE A 360 15.15 16.31 -6.12
CA PHE A 360 15.72 16.35 -7.46
C PHE A 360 16.72 15.23 -7.76
N ASN A 361 17.28 14.58 -6.73
CA ASN A 361 18.18 13.44 -6.90
C ASN A 361 17.88 12.33 -5.89
N VAL A 362 17.84 11.07 -6.36
CA VAL A 362 17.68 9.87 -5.54
C VAL A 362 18.70 8.83 -5.94
N GLU A 363 19.54 8.41 -5.00
CA GLU A 363 20.49 7.33 -5.20
C GLU A 363 20.15 6.17 -4.25
N THR A 364 20.20 4.95 -4.79
CA THR A 364 19.99 3.73 -4.00
C THR A 364 21.08 2.71 -4.28
N PHE A 365 21.46 1.97 -3.24
CA PHE A 365 22.49 0.96 -3.31
C PHE A 365 22.07 -0.34 -2.62
N VAL A 366 22.48 -1.48 -3.22
CA VAL A 366 22.44 -2.79 -2.60
C VAL A 366 23.68 -3.60 -2.97
N GLY A 367 24.20 -4.37 -2.03
CA GLY A 367 25.30 -5.30 -2.23
C GLY A 367 26.41 -5.20 -1.20
N GLY A 368 27.55 -5.73 -1.55
CA GLY A 368 28.75 -5.85 -0.75
C GLY A 368 29.88 -6.49 -1.56
N PHE A 369 30.91 -7.01 -0.92
CA PHE A 369 31.90 -7.85 -1.57
C PHE A 369 31.63 -9.29 -1.14
N GLU A 370 30.65 -9.91 -1.79
CA GLU A 370 30.13 -11.25 -1.43
C GLU A 370 29.80 -12.02 -2.70
N HIS A 371 30.00 -13.34 -2.67
CA HIS A 371 29.60 -14.20 -3.79
C HIS A 371 28.07 -14.17 -3.92
N PRO A 372 27.48 -13.87 -5.10
CA PRO A 372 26.06 -13.94 -5.32
C PRO A 372 25.52 -15.36 -5.05
N CYS A 373 24.24 -15.47 -4.74
CA CYS A 373 23.65 -16.78 -4.43
C CYS A 373 23.78 -17.73 -5.64
N ARG A 374 23.97 -19.03 -5.36
CA ARG A 374 24.13 -20.08 -6.40
C ARG A 374 22.79 -20.69 -6.83
N ALA A 375 21.71 -19.93 -6.78
CA ALA A 375 20.38 -20.34 -7.18
C ALA A 375 19.97 -19.67 -8.49
N TRP A 376 18.76 -19.91 -8.93
CA TRP A 376 18.18 -19.33 -10.15
C TRP A 376 18.27 -17.79 -10.22
N HIS A 377 18.36 -17.08 -9.09
CA HIS A 377 18.53 -15.63 -9.03
C HIS A 377 19.78 -15.14 -9.76
N SER A 378 20.84 -15.94 -9.77
CA SER A 378 22.11 -15.63 -10.44
C SER A 378 22.23 -16.20 -11.85
N ASP A 379 21.12 -16.75 -12.38
CA ASP A 379 20.98 -17.14 -13.79
C ASP A 379 20.15 -16.11 -14.53
N VAL A 380 20.79 -15.36 -15.44
CA VAL A 380 20.15 -14.29 -16.24
C VAL A 380 18.95 -14.80 -17.03
N ALA A 381 18.99 -16.03 -17.56
CA ALA A 381 17.90 -16.59 -18.34
C ALA A 381 16.62 -16.82 -17.52
N LEU A 382 16.77 -17.08 -16.22
CA LEU A 382 15.66 -17.35 -15.31
C LEU A 382 15.20 -16.10 -14.55
N SER A 383 16.15 -15.26 -14.11
CA SER A 383 15.89 -14.10 -13.26
C SER A 383 15.67 -12.82 -14.04
N GLY A 384 16.15 -12.71 -15.27
CA GLY A 384 16.29 -11.46 -16.02
C GLY A 384 17.55 -10.67 -15.65
N GLY A 385 18.34 -11.16 -14.68
CA GLY A 385 19.60 -10.55 -14.25
C GLY A 385 19.44 -9.50 -13.16
N ALA A 386 20.57 -8.93 -12.79
CA ALA A 386 20.70 -7.96 -11.69
C ALA A 386 19.77 -6.73 -11.82
N VAL A 387 19.48 -6.30 -13.06
CA VAL A 387 18.54 -5.18 -13.32
C VAL A 387 17.13 -5.52 -12.84
N TYR A 388 16.67 -6.76 -13.05
CA TYR A 388 15.32 -7.17 -12.67
C TYR A 388 15.22 -7.66 -11.23
N ASP A 389 16.26 -8.27 -10.69
CA ASP A 389 16.22 -8.81 -9.33
C ASP A 389 16.09 -7.69 -8.29
N TRP A 390 17.17 -7.00 -7.98
CA TRP A 390 17.13 -5.88 -7.02
C TRP A 390 16.57 -4.59 -7.60
N GLY A 391 16.73 -4.38 -8.91
CA GLY A 391 16.15 -3.21 -9.58
C GLY A 391 14.63 -3.14 -9.46
N SER A 392 13.93 -4.28 -9.38
CA SER A 392 12.49 -4.31 -9.11
C SER A 392 12.10 -3.58 -7.83
N HIS A 393 12.94 -3.61 -6.81
CA HIS A 393 12.69 -2.91 -5.55
C HIS A 393 13.21 -1.48 -5.56
N HIS A 394 14.47 -1.29 -5.97
CA HIS A 394 15.14 0.01 -5.87
C HIS A 394 14.59 1.03 -6.88
N VAL A 395 14.30 0.60 -8.11
CA VAL A 395 13.65 1.47 -9.10
C VAL A 395 12.20 1.75 -8.71
N ASP A 396 11.49 0.79 -8.09
CA ASP A 396 10.16 1.05 -7.55
C ASP A 396 10.19 2.14 -6.46
N TRP A 397 11.16 2.11 -5.54
CA TRP A 397 11.35 3.17 -4.55
C TRP A 397 11.65 4.52 -5.19
N ILE A 398 12.53 4.55 -6.20
CA ILE A 398 12.84 5.77 -6.95
C ILE A 398 11.58 6.36 -7.58
N LEU A 399 10.74 5.54 -8.24
CA LEU A 399 9.50 5.97 -8.87
C LEU A 399 8.41 6.40 -7.86
N GLN A 400 8.51 5.96 -6.59
CA GLN A 400 7.67 6.44 -5.50
C GLN A 400 8.11 7.82 -4.98
N LEU A 401 9.42 8.13 -5.03
CA LEU A 401 10.00 9.38 -4.53
C LEU A 401 10.07 10.47 -5.61
N LEU A 402 10.23 10.07 -6.88
CA LEU A 402 10.27 10.96 -8.03
C LEU A 402 9.10 10.67 -8.97
N PRO A 403 7.96 11.36 -8.82
CA PRO A 403 6.78 11.10 -9.62
C PRO A 403 7.01 11.38 -11.12
N GLY A 404 6.27 10.67 -11.96
CA GLY A 404 6.41 10.72 -13.42
C GLY A 404 7.37 9.66 -13.95
N MET A 405 7.53 9.63 -15.28
CA MET A 405 8.44 8.69 -15.95
C MET A 405 9.75 9.38 -16.30
N PRO A 406 10.90 8.72 -16.12
CA PRO A 406 12.16 9.22 -16.67
C PRO A 406 12.11 9.24 -18.21
N GLU A 407 12.80 10.21 -18.81
CA GLU A 407 12.90 10.30 -20.28
C GLU A 407 14.04 9.43 -20.83
N THR A 408 15.14 9.34 -20.09
CA THR A 408 16.32 8.59 -20.52
C THR A 408 16.86 7.69 -19.43
N ILE A 409 17.31 6.52 -19.86
CA ILE A 409 17.90 5.50 -18.99
C ILE A 409 19.23 5.06 -19.59
N GLU A 410 20.26 5.01 -18.74
CA GLU A 410 21.61 4.54 -19.06
C GLU A 410 22.02 3.44 -18.10
N THR A 411 22.54 2.33 -18.61
CA THR A 411 22.97 1.21 -17.78
C THR A 411 24.38 0.81 -18.09
N THR A 412 25.23 0.75 -17.07
CA THR A 412 26.59 0.20 -17.18
C THR A 412 26.71 -1.03 -16.31
N GLY A 413 27.32 -2.07 -16.83
CA GLY A 413 27.51 -3.35 -16.16
C GLY A 413 28.95 -3.86 -16.19
N HIS A 414 29.34 -4.58 -15.16
CA HIS A 414 30.68 -5.19 -15.06
C HIS A 414 30.59 -6.66 -14.65
N LYS A 415 31.40 -7.49 -15.31
CA LYS A 415 31.67 -8.89 -14.95
C LYS A 415 33.17 -9.01 -14.72
N ARG A 416 33.63 -9.11 -13.47
CA ARG A 416 35.04 -8.98 -13.11
C ARG A 416 35.57 -10.06 -12.17
N VAL A 417 34.70 -10.65 -11.33
CA VAL A 417 35.11 -11.50 -10.22
C VAL A 417 34.38 -12.85 -10.24
N TRP A 418 33.05 -12.86 -10.21
CA TRP A 418 32.23 -14.06 -10.00
C TRP A 418 31.83 -14.73 -11.32
N HIS A 419 32.81 -15.38 -12.00
CA HIS A 419 32.61 -15.93 -13.34
C HIS A 419 31.84 -17.25 -13.39
N ASP A 420 31.55 -17.85 -12.25
CA ASP A 420 30.78 -19.10 -12.11
C ASP A 420 29.25 -18.89 -12.09
N VAL A 421 28.79 -17.63 -12.15
CA VAL A 421 27.37 -17.24 -12.33
C VAL A 421 27.22 -16.34 -13.56
N THR A 422 26.01 -16.28 -14.14
CA THR A 422 25.78 -15.52 -15.38
C THR A 422 25.44 -14.06 -15.13
N ASN A 423 24.94 -13.69 -13.93
CA ASN A 423 24.67 -12.30 -13.57
C ASN A 423 25.93 -11.43 -13.58
N LEU A 424 25.75 -10.15 -13.86
CA LEU A 424 26.82 -9.17 -13.72
C LEU A 424 27.19 -8.97 -12.24
N ASP A 425 28.47 -8.73 -11.96
CA ASP A 425 28.97 -8.47 -10.62
C ASP A 425 28.58 -7.06 -10.12
N GLN A 426 28.38 -6.14 -11.05
CA GLN A 426 27.91 -4.79 -10.76
C GLN A 426 27.04 -4.28 -11.89
N VAL A 427 25.92 -3.63 -11.52
CA VAL A 427 25.04 -2.92 -12.45
C VAL A 427 24.73 -1.53 -11.88
N ARG A 428 24.87 -0.52 -12.72
CA ARG A 428 24.48 0.84 -12.43
C ARG A 428 23.45 1.30 -13.44
N VAL A 429 22.27 1.68 -12.99
CA VAL A 429 21.18 2.25 -13.79
C VAL A 429 21.02 3.72 -13.42
N ARG A 430 21.11 4.60 -14.39
CA ARG A 430 20.86 6.04 -14.25
C ARG A 430 19.58 6.40 -14.94
N LEU A 431 18.76 7.21 -14.28
CA LEU A 431 17.49 7.69 -14.77
C LEU A 431 17.49 9.21 -14.80
N ARG A 432 16.97 9.81 -15.88
CA ARG A 432 16.86 11.27 -15.99
C ARG A 432 15.47 11.66 -16.46
N TRP A 433 14.89 12.65 -15.80
CA TRP A 433 13.63 13.27 -16.16
C TRP A 433 13.87 14.53 -17.00
N GLY A 434 12.90 14.89 -17.84
CA GLY A 434 13.01 16.05 -18.71
C GLY A 434 13.03 17.40 -18.01
N ASP A 435 12.68 17.45 -16.73
CA ASP A 435 12.75 18.62 -15.86
C ASP A 435 14.08 18.76 -15.12
N GLY A 436 15.06 17.89 -15.39
CA GLY A 436 16.40 17.91 -14.80
C GLY A 436 16.56 17.06 -13.54
N ARG A 437 15.49 16.43 -13.03
CA ARG A 437 15.60 15.45 -11.94
C ARG A 437 16.36 14.22 -12.41
N GLU A 438 17.08 13.58 -11.49
CA GLU A 438 17.86 12.39 -11.79
C GLU A 438 17.81 11.37 -10.65
N ALA A 439 18.11 10.11 -10.99
CA ALA A 439 18.27 9.06 -10.01
C ALA A 439 19.28 8.01 -10.45
N GLN A 440 19.78 7.24 -9.47
CA GLN A 440 20.65 6.11 -9.71
C GLN A 440 20.29 4.92 -8.83
N PHE A 441 20.23 3.76 -9.45
CA PHE A 441 20.27 2.47 -8.77
C PHE A 441 21.63 1.82 -9.00
N LEU A 442 22.27 1.34 -7.94
CA LEU A 442 23.53 0.59 -7.99
C LEU A 442 23.37 -0.73 -7.23
N GLN A 443 23.57 -1.85 -7.94
CA GLN A 443 23.84 -3.14 -7.32
C GLN A 443 25.32 -3.48 -7.53
N SER A 444 25.99 -4.05 -6.50
CA SER A 444 27.36 -4.52 -6.64
C SER A 444 27.69 -5.63 -5.65
N ASP A 445 28.09 -6.79 -6.17
CA ASP A 445 28.60 -7.92 -5.40
C ASP A 445 30.14 -7.86 -5.24
N VAL A 446 30.75 -6.70 -5.60
CA VAL A 446 32.18 -6.41 -5.50
C VAL A 446 32.47 -5.07 -4.79
N ALA A 447 31.51 -4.53 -4.07
CA ALA A 447 31.65 -3.28 -3.34
C ALA A 447 32.19 -3.51 -1.92
N ALA A 448 33.50 -3.49 -1.75
CA ALA A 448 34.13 -3.60 -0.43
C ALA A 448 33.82 -2.39 0.48
N VAL A 449 33.62 -1.21 -0.11
CA VAL A 449 33.11 -0.02 0.58
C VAL A 449 31.68 0.23 0.12
N ARG A 450 30.75 0.11 1.05
CA ARG A 450 29.31 0.24 0.75
C ARG A 450 28.87 1.69 0.74
N PRO A 451 28.28 2.19 -0.36
CA PRO A 451 27.53 3.46 -0.36
C PRO A 451 26.30 3.40 0.56
N PRO A 452 25.66 4.55 0.82
CA PRO A 452 24.37 4.57 1.51
C PRO A 452 23.32 3.72 0.79
N LYS A 453 22.45 3.02 1.53
CA LYS A 453 21.25 2.36 0.96
C LYS A 453 20.35 3.37 0.27
N PHE A 454 20.19 4.53 0.91
CA PHE A 454 19.43 5.67 0.40
C PHE A 454 20.26 6.94 0.51
N HIS A 455 20.27 7.74 -0.55
CA HIS A 455 20.71 9.12 -0.55
C HIS A 455 19.72 9.94 -1.38
N VAL A 456 18.97 10.80 -0.70
CA VAL A 456 17.92 11.64 -1.30
C VAL A 456 18.31 13.10 -1.10
N GLN A 457 18.34 13.87 -2.19
CA GLN A 457 18.64 15.29 -2.18
C GLN A 457 17.43 16.10 -2.64
N GLY A 458 17.12 17.11 -1.88
CA GLY A 458 16.08 18.07 -2.20
C GLY A 458 16.56 19.51 -1.98
N THR A 459 15.71 20.47 -2.31
CA THR A 459 16.05 21.90 -2.29
C THR A 459 16.26 22.48 -0.89
N ALA A 460 15.77 21.80 0.15
CA ALA A 460 15.90 22.24 1.55
C ALA A 460 16.84 21.37 2.41
N GLY A 461 17.28 20.23 1.88
CA GLY A 461 18.15 19.31 2.63
C GLY A 461 18.36 17.98 1.94
N SER A 462 18.98 17.05 2.67
CA SER A 462 19.25 15.69 2.18
C SER A 462 19.01 14.66 3.27
N ILE A 463 18.59 13.46 2.87
CA ILE A 463 18.45 12.29 3.74
C ILE A 463 19.39 11.21 3.24
N ALA A 464 20.17 10.60 4.14
CA ALA A 464 20.99 9.44 3.83
C ALA A 464 20.83 8.35 4.90
N GLY A 465 20.95 7.07 4.48
CA GLY A 465 20.89 5.93 5.37
C GLY A 465 21.88 4.84 4.98
N TRP A 466 22.61 4.30 5.95
CA TRP A 466 23.65 3.30 5.73
C TRP A 466 23.26 1.95 6.32
N TYR A 467 23.63 0.88 5.61
CA TYR A 467 23.50 -0.48 6.15
C TYR A 467 24.25 -0.62 7.46
N ARG A 468 23.61 -1.29 8.41
CA ARG A 468 24.23 -1.65 9.69
C ARG A 468 24.62 -3.12 9.68
N PRO A 469 25.72 -3.47 10.38
CA PRO A 469 26.02 -4.87 10.66
C PRO A 469 24.89 -5.50 11.47
N VAL A 470 24.50 -6.71 11.10
CA VAL A 470 23.54 -7.53 11.87
C VAL A 470 24.30 -8.74 12.38
N THR A 471 24.21 -8.99 13.69
CA THR A 471 24.84 -10.16 14.31
C THR A 471 23.82 -11.31 14.35
N PHE A 472 24.21 -12.43 13.79
CA PHE A 472 23.45 -13.68 13.83
C PHE A 472 24.10 -14.63 14.82
N GLU A 473 23.30 -15.19 15.70
CA GLU A 473 23.71 -16.22 16.62
C GLU A 473 22.97 -17.51 16.28
N ARG A 474 23.73 -18.57 16.05
CA ARG A 474 23.16 -19.90 15.74
C ARG A 474 24.02 -21.00 16.31
N VAL A 475 23.40 -22.15 16.56
CA VAL A 475 24.12 -23.38 16.90
C VAL A 475 24.26 -24.22 15.63
N GLU A 476 25.49 -24.46 15.20
CA GLU A 476 25.78 -25.34 14.05
C GLU A 476 26.22 -26.71 14.54
N PRO A 477 25.61 -27.81 14.04
CA PRO A 477 26.08 -29.15 14.35
C PRO A 477 27.56 -29.33 13.99
N GLY A 478 28.37 -29.78 14.96
CA GLY A 478 29.82 -29.96 14.79
C GLY A 478 30.69 -28.70 14.93
N ARG A 479 30.10 -27.50 14.93
CA ARG A 479 30.82 -26.21 15.15
C ARG A 479 30.46 -25.55 16.47
N GLY A 480 29.35 -25.95 17.10
CA GLY A 480 28.87 -25.35 18.34
C GLY A 480 28.18 -24.01 18.11
N TYR A 481 28.39 -23.08 19.04
CA TYR A 481 27.84 -21.74 19.01
C TYR A 481 28.65 -20.87 18.02
N VAL A 482 27.97 -20.36 17.01
CA VAL A 482 28.56 -19.49 15.98
C VAL A 482 27.91 -18.11 16.05
N CYS A 483 28.72 -17.07 16.18
CA CYS A 483 28.29 -15.68 16.13
C CYS A 483 28.94 -15.03 14.91
N GLU A 484 28.12 -14.63 13.95
CA GLU A 484 28.57 -13.98 12.72
C GLU A 484 27.95 -12.60 12.58
N THR A 485 28.75 -11.63 12.16
CA THR A 485 28.28 -10.29 11.84
C THR A 485 28.25 -10.12 10.32
N ALA A 486 27.09 -9.85 9.79
CA ALA A 486 26.91 -9.61 8.36
C ALA A 486 26.12 -8.32 8.11
N HIS A 487 26.37 -7.69 6.99
CA HIS A 487 25.54 -6.59 6.50
C HIS A 487 24.35 -7.18 5.72
N HIS A 488 23.16 -7.13 6.29
CA HIS A 488 21.98 -7.71 5.68
C HIS A 488 21.24 -6.66 4.84
N ALA A 489 21.01 -6.95 3.56
CA ALA A 489 20.33 -6.03 2.62
C ALA A 489 18.87 -5.71 3.03
N GLU A 490 18.26 -6.57 3.84
CA GLU A 490 16.87 -6.42 4.30
C GLU A 490 16.75 -5.72 5.65
N ALA A 491 17.85 -5.53 6.36
CA ALA A 491 17.83 -4.82 7.64
C ALA A 491 17.47 -3.34 7.42
N PRO A 492 16.56 -2.77 8.23
CA PRO A 492 16.23 -1.35 8.14
C PRO A 492 17.44 -0.51 8.52
N VAL A 493 17.66 0.57 7.76
CA VAL A 493 18.74 1.54 8.04
C VAL A 493 18.22 2.69 8.89
N GLU A 494 19.12 3.31 9.66
CA GLU A 494 18.84 4.56 10.31
C GLU A 494 19.06 5.70 9.32
N LEU A 495 18.06 6.57 9.19
CA LEU A 495 18.09 7.70 8.29
C LEU A 495 18.59 8.95 9.02
N VAL A 496 19.46 9.70 8.36
CA VAL A 496 19.97 10.98 8.83
C VAL A 496 19.53 12.07 7.86
N LEU A 497 18.71 12.98 8.36
CA LEU A 497 18.29 14.21 7.67
C LEU A 497 19.24 15.33 8.01
N ARG A 498 19.76 16.03 7.00
CA ARG A 498 20.54 17.27 7.15
C ARG A 498 19.87 18.39 6.40
N ARG A 499 19.55 19.48 7.10
CA ARG A 499 18.92 20.68 6.54
C ARG A 499 19.73 21.92 6.85
N TYR A 500 19.79 22.83 5.88
CA TYR A 500 20.32 24.16 6.15
C TYR A 500 19.28 25.02 6.87
N ARG A 501 19.66 25.59 8.01
CA ARG A 501 18.85 26.59 8.73
C ARG A 501 19.63 27.89 8.82
N SER A 502 19.01 28.98 8.39
CA SER A 502 19.61 30.32 8.49
C SER A 502 20.02 30.62 9.94
N GLY A 503 21.26 31.10 10.13
CA GLY A 503 21.84 31.39 11.45
C GLY A 503 22.36 30.15 12.22
N HIS A 504 22.09 28.93 11.78
CA HIS A 504 22.51 27.69 12.46
C HIS A 504 23.37 26.77 11.57
N GLY A 505 23.42 27.03 10.25
CA GLY A 505 24.11 26.16 9.30
C GLY A 505 23.38 24.84 9.04
N LEU A 506 24.13 23.77 8.88
CA LEU A 506 23.56 22.42 8.70
C LEU A 506 23.13 21.83 10.04
N VAL A 507 21.87 21.52 10.16
CA VAL A 507 21.26 20.83 11.32
C VAL A 507 20.98 19.39 10.96
N GLU A 508 21.45 18.46 11.80
CA GLU A 508 21.26 17.04 11.65
C GLU A 508 20.10 16.54 12.54
N THR A 509 19.25 15.69 11.98
CA THR A 509 18.16 15.03 12.69
C THR A 509 18.16 13.54 12.30
N ARG A 510 18.06 12.64 13.27
CA ARG A 510 17.90 11.21 13.02
C ARG A 510 16.42 10.88 12.87
N ILE A 511 16.10 10.13 11.82
CA ILE A 511 14.73 9.64 11.56
C ILE A 511 14.73 8.15 11.91
N PRO A 512 14.00 7.73 12.94
CA PRO A 512 13.89 6.32 13.29
C PRO A 512 13.13 5.55 12.20
N PRO A 513 13.40 4.24 12.04
CA PRO A 513 12.57 3.39 11.18
C PRO A 513 11.10 3.44 11.63
N ALA A 514 10.19 3.37 10.67
CA ALA A 514 8.76 3.26 10.96
C ALA A 514 8.45 1.93 11.71
N PRO A 515 7.35 1.83 12.45
CA PRO A 515 6.92 0.57 13.03
C PRO A 515 6.75 -0.55 11.99
N GLU A 516 7.10 -1.78 12.37
CA GLU A 516 6.91 -2.94 11.50
C GLU A 516 5.41 -3.17 11.21
N ARG A 517 5.08 -3.40 9.96
CA ARG A 517 3.73 -3.74 9.49
C ARG A 517 3.75 -5.14 8.89
N ARG A 518 3.64 -6.16 9.76
CA ARG A 518 3.64 -7.56 9.32
C ARG A 518 2.56 -7.82 8.27
N PHE A 519 2.95 -8.50 7.20
CA PHE A 519 2.09 -8.91 6.09
C PHE A 519 1.32 -7.75 5.43
N ALA A 520 1.88 -6.54 5.44
CA ALA A 520 1.21 -5.31 4.97
C ALA A 520 0.70 -5.44 3.53
N PHE A 521 1.45 -6.08 2.63
CA PHE A 521 1.02 -6.35 1.26
C PHE A 521 -0.23 -7.25 1.23
N HIS A 522 -0.23 -8.38 1.94
CA HIS A 522 -1.35 -9.33 1.98
C HIS A 522 -2.58 -8.72 2.65
N ARG A 523 -2.40 -7.92 3.70
CA ARG A 523 -3.49 -7.14 4.32
C ARG A 523 -4.11 -6.16 3.33
N ASN A 524 -3.29 -5.40 2.58
CA ASN A 524 -3.80 -4.47 1.57
C ASN A 524 -4.55 -5.20 0.45
N LEU A 525 -4.03 -6.35 -0.02
CA LEU A 525 -4.73 -7.19 -0.99
C LEU A 525 -6.09 -7.66 -0.44
N ALA A 526 -6.12 -8.21 0.77
CA ALA A 526 -7.34 -8.66 1.39
C ALA A 526 -8.35 -7.53 1.60
N ASP A 527 -7.89 -6.35 2.04
CA ASP A 527 -8.74 -5.17 2.22
C ASP A 527 -9.28 -4.65 0.88
N HIS A 528 -8.46 -4.71 -0.17
CA HIS A 528 -8.91 -4.39 -1.53
C HIS A 528 -10.02 -5.33 -2.00
N LEU A 529 -9.79 -6.64 -1.91
CA LEU A 529 -10.73 -7.65 -2.40
C LEU A 529 -12.04 -7.70 -1.60
N HIS A 530 -11.97 -7.54 -0.27
CA HIS A 530 -13.15 -7.60 0.58
C HIS A 530 -13.85 -6.26 0.78
N LEU A 531 -13.11 -5.16 0.84
CA LEU A 531 -13.61 -3.87 1.29
C LEU A 531 -13.55 -2.80 0.20
N GLY A 532 -12.94 -3.10 -0.96
CA GLY A 532 -12.71 -2.13 -2.03
C GLY A 532 -11.70 -1.04 -1.66
N GLU A 533 -10.83 -1.26 -0.68
CA GLU A 533 -9.76 -0.32 -0.33
C GLU A 533 -8.79 -0.13 -1.51
N PRO A 534 -8.13 1.03 -1.64
CA PRO A 534 -7.18 1.24 -2.71
C PRO A 534 -6.04 0.21 -2.68
N LEU A 535 -5.75 -0.39 -3.83
CA LEU A 535 -4.61 -1.29 -3.98
C LEU A 535 -3.32 -0.47 -4.02
N ALA A 536 -2.41 -0.74 -3.08
CA ALA A 536 -1.16 0.01 -2.97
C ALA A 536 -0.19 -0.28 -4.13
N VAL A 537 -0.22 -1.51 -4.67
CA VAL A 537 0.57 -1.92 -5.84
C VAL A 537 -0.37 -2.17 -7.01
N THR A 538 -0.62 -1.13 -7.80
CA THR A 538 -1.50 -1.23 -8.97
C THR A 538 -0.74 -1.81 -10.17
N ALA A 539 -1.46 -2.51 -11.06
CA ALA A 539 -0.90 -3.04 -12.28
C ALA A 539 -0.25 -1.94 -13.15
N ASP A 540 -0.84 -0.73 -13.18
CA ASP A 540 -0.27 0.42 -13.91
C ASP A 540 1.04 0.92 -13.29
N SER A 541 1.18 0.89 -11.94
CA SER A 541 2.45 1.23 -11.28
C SER A 541 3.55 0.22 -11.61
N VAL A 542 3.18 -1.06 -11.68
CA VAL A 542 4.10 -2.15 -12.03
C VAL A 542 4.50 -2.07 -13.49
N ARG A 543 3.56 -1.80 -14.41
CA ARG A 543 3.88 -1.60 -15.83
C ARG A 543 4.94 -0.51 -16.04
N ARG A 544 4.79 0.62 -15.33
CA ARG A 544 5.80 1.71 -15.37
C ARG A 544 7.18 1.22 -14.91
N LEU A 545 7.21 0.44 -13.84
CA LEU A 545 8.44 -0.18 -13.36
C LEU A 545 9.06 -1.09 -14.43
N ILE A 546 8.28 -2.00 -15.02
CA ILE A 546 8.78 -2.90 -16.07
C ILE A 546 9.31 -2.11 -17.27
N ALA A 547 8.67 -1.00 -17.68
CA ALA A 547 9.15 -0.15 -18.76
C ALA A 547 10.55 0.44 -18.48
N VAL A 548 10.80 0.84 -17.23
CA VAL A 548 12.12 1.32 -16.82
C VAL A 548 13.15 0.18 -16.81
N LEU A 549 12.79 -0.98 -16.28
CA LEU A 549 13.71 -2.14 -16.20
C LEU A 549 14.05 -2.68 -17.60
N GLU A 550 13.08 -2.79 -18.50
CA GLU A 550 13.32 -3.21 -19.88
C GLU A 550 14.20 -2.20 -20.63
N ALA A 551 13.97 -0.90 -20.46
CA ALA A 551 14.82 0.13 -21.05
C ALA A 551 16.25 0.08 -20.46
N ALA A 552 16.38 -0.20 -19.16
CA ALA A 552 17.68 -0.37 -18.52
C ALA A 552 18.42 -1.61 -19.06
N GLN A 553 17.73 -2.72 -19.24
CA GLN A 553 18.30 -3.93 -19.83
C GLN A 553 18.78 -3.66 -21.28
N ARG A 554 17.94 -3.02 -22.10
CA ARG A 554 18.29 -2.63 -23.47
C ARG A 554 19.50 -1.68 -23.55
N SER A 555 19.60 -0.74 -22.62
CA SER A 555 20.76 0.15 -22.51
C SER A 555 22.03 -0.64 -22.23
N GLY A 556 22.00 -1.56 -21.28
CA GLY A 556 23.13 -2.43 -20.95
C GLY A 556 23.59 -3.29 -22.13
N GLU A 557 22.64 -3.88 -22.86
CA GLU A 557 22.91 -4.68 -24.07
C GLU A 557 23.49 -3.86 -25.21
N ASN A 558 23.13 -2.55 -25.28
CA ASN A 558 23.64 -1.62 -26.27
C ASN A 558 24.90 -0.85 -25.81
N GLY A 559 25.70 -1.43 -24.93
CA GLY A 559 26.97 -0.86 -24.48
C GLY A 559 26.83 0.38 -23.57
N GLY A 560 25.68 0.55 -22.92
CA GLY A 560 25.42 1.64 -21.98
C GLY A 560 24.84 2.92 -22.60
N GLY A 561 24.53 2.90 -23.89
CA GLY A 561 23.91 4.03 -24.58
C GLY A 561 22.55 4.40 -23.98
N ALA A 562 22.22 5.71 -23.97
CA ALA A 562 20.95 6.19 -23.46
C ALA A 562 19.77 5.63 -24.25
N VAL A 563 18.82 5.03 -23.55
CA VAL A 563 17.53 4.58 -24.10
C VAL A 563 16.45 5.57 -23.67
N ARG A 564 15.66 6.07 -24.63
CA ARG A 564 14.51 6.92 -24.36
C ARG A 564 13.28 6.07 -24.11
N ILE A 565 12.50 6.43 -23.09
CA ILE A 565 11.14 5.93 -22.89
C ILE A 565 10.19 6.87 -23.65
N GLU A 566 9.47 6.34 -24.64
CA GLU A 566 8.51 7.13 -25.42
C GLU A 566 7.31 7.53 -24.55
N ARG A 567 6.93 8.83 -24.61
CA ARG A 567 5.78 9.38 -23.85
C ARG A 567 4.41 8.82 -24.28
N GLY A 568 4.36 7.98 -25.29
CA GLY A 568 3.14 7.42 -25.91
C GLY A 568 2.61 6.13 -25.28
N GLU A 569 3.32 5.50 -24.36
CA GLU A 569 2.92 4.23 -23.74
C GLU A 569 2.02 4.39 -22.49
N THR A 570 1.37 5.52 -22.33
CA THR A 570 0.34 5.67 -21.30
C THR A 570 -0.96 5.06 -21.84
N LEU A 571 -1.40 3.97 -21.24
CA LEU A 571 -2.72 3.41 -21.53
C LEU A 571 -3.77 4.52 -21.46
N VAL A 572 -4.46 4.74 -22.58
CA VAL A 572 -5.63 5.63 -22.69
C VAL A 572 -6.66 5.18 -21.66
N GLY A 573 -6.87 5.94 -20.60
CA GLY A 573 -7.85 5.56 -19.57
C GLY A 573 -7.87 6.44 -18.32
N ALA A 574 -7.23 7.61 -18.32
CA ALA A 574 -7.52 8.65 -17.33
C ALA A 574 -8.25 9.79 -18.06
N ARG A 575 -9.52 9.56 -18.40
CA ARG A 575 -10.45 10.68 -18.62
C ARG A 575 -11.10 10.97 -17.27
N THR A 576 -10.71 12.11 -16.74
CA THR A 576 -11.30 13.05 -15.76
C THR A 576 -12.36 12.48 -14.82
#